data_8192e9c13aebc24867cadbe770fc09d3
#
_entry.id   8192e9c13aebc24867cadbe770fc09d3
#
_cell.length_a   1.000
_cell.length_b   1.000
_cell.length_c   1.000
_cell.angle_alpha   90.00
_cell.angle_beta   90.00
_cell.angle_gamma   90.00
#
_symmetry.space_group_name_H-M   'P 1'
#
loop_
_entity.id
_entity.type
_entity.pdbx_description
1 polymer ?
#
loop_
_entity_poly.entity_id
_entity_poly.type
_entity_poly.pdbx_seq_one_letter_code
_entity_poly.pdbx_strand_id
1 'polypeptide(L)'
;QILQMAMVIVVANILCPDDYALVAMLAIFTAVGNLVVESGFGAALIQRHDADDRHYSSVFWFNLAMSSALYLLLLGCSPWIAAYFGEPQLVALSAVVFLSLPLNATMLIQTTLLNKQIRFRHLAKVNLAAMLVSSLAAIVMALCGCGVWTLAWQPVILAGVKSGLLWTTNRWRPQCYFSMAIIRDLFGFASSLLLSGLLNVVFINVYSLVIPRLYPKRELGLFTQGNKICDPIVSLVYGSIQNATYPIFSNIQN
;
A
#
# COMPACT_ATOMS: atom_id res chain seq x y z
N GLN A 1 13.24 -9.08 1.02
CA GLN A 1 13.83 -7.76 0.65
C GLN A 1 14.90 -7.90 -0.43
N ILE A 2 15.89 -8.82 -0.31
CA ILE A 2 16.94 -9.04 -1.34
C ILE A 2 16.33 -9.37 -2.70
N LEU A 3 15.35 -10.27 -2.75
CA LEU A 3 14.65 -10.63 -3.98
C LEU A 3 13.91 -9.44 -4.59
N GLN A 4 13.26 -8.62 -3.76
CA GLN A 4 12.59 -7.39 -4.20
C GLN A 4 13.58 -6.40 -4.80
N MET A 5 14.72 -6.22 -4.15
CA MET A 5 15.77 -5.36 -4.63
C MET A 5 16.32 -5.83 -5.99
N ALA A 6 16.62 -7.13 -6.14
CA ALA A 6 17.06 -7.67 -7.41
C ALA A 6 16.05 -7.41 -8.54
N MET A 7 14.76 -7.59 -8.28
CA MET A 7 13.70 -7.34 -9.27
C MET A 7 13.54 -5.85 -9.60
N VAL A 8 13.63 -4.97 -8.59
CA VAL A 8 13.62 -3.51 -8.83
C VAL A 8 14.77 -3.10 -9.74
N ILE A 9 15.98 -3.65 -9.51
CA ILE A 9 17.15 -3.36 -10.34
C ILE A 9 16.93 -3.83 -11.79
N VAL A 10 16.39 -5.04 -12.00
CA VAL A 10 16.10 -5.55 -13.35
C VAL A 10 15.10 -4.64 -14.07
N VAL A 11 13.99 -4.29 -13.42
CA VAL A 11 12.97 -3.41 -14.01
C VAL A 11 13.53 -2.00 -14.25
N ALA A 12 14.37 -1.49 -13.33
CA ALA A 12 14.99 -0.17 -13.46
C ALA A 12 15.97 -0.06 -14.64
N ASN A 13 16.58 -1.16 -15.05
CA ASN A 13 17.46 -1.19 -16.24
C ASN A 13 16.68 -1.25 -17.56
N ILE A 14 15.41 -1.64 -17.54
CA ILE A 14 14.59 -1.78 -18.75
C ILE A 14 13.75 -0.53 -18.98
N LEU A 15 13.20 0.07 -17.92
CA LEU A 15 12.29 1.20 -18.01
C LEU A 15 13.03 2.54 -17.99
N CYS A 16 12.44 3.53 -18.70
CA CYS A 16 12.95 4.89 -18.69
C CYS A 16 12.65 5.62 -17.36
N PRO A 17 13.49 6.58 -16.94
CA PRO A 17 13.19 7.42 -15.77
C PRO A 17 11.85 8.15 -15.87
N ASP A 18 11.42 8.54 -17.06
CA ASP A 18 10.13 9.21 -17.29
C ASP A 18 8.93 8.34 -16.91
N ASP A 19 9.02 7.01 -17.07
CA ASP A 19 7.99 6.05 -16.62
C ASP A 19 7.85 6.06 -15.09
N TYR A 20 8.97 6.13 -14.40
CA TYR A 20 9.00 6.25 -12.93
C TYR A 20 8.42 7.57 -12.45
N ALA A 21 8.69 8.66 -13.19
CA ALA A 21 8.14 9.97 -12.86
C ALA A 21 6.61 9.98 -12.88
N LEU A 22 6.00 9.42 -13.95
CA LEU A 22 4.55 9.37 -14.08
C LEU A 22 3.88 8.63 -12.93
N VAL A 23 4.43 7.50 -12.51
CA VAL A 23 3.87 6.76 -11.37
C VAL A 23 4.16 7.46 -10.04
N ALA A 24 5.32 8.12 -9.90
CA ALA A 24 5.66 8.89 -8.71
C ALA A 24 4.73 10.09 -8.49
N MET A 25 4.24 10.75 -9.56
CA MET A 25 3.23 11.82 -9.46
C MET A 25 1.92 11.34 -8.81
N LEU A 26 1.59 10.06 -8.96
CA LEU A 26 0.42 9.44 -8.32
C LEU A 26 0.73 8.88 -6.91
N ALA A 27 2.01 8.83 -6.51
CA ALA A 27 2.43 8.14 -5.29
C ALA A 27 1.80 8.72 -4.03
N ILE A 28 1.72 10.05 -3.89
CA ILE A 28 1.14 10.68 -2.70
C ILE A 28 -0.35 10.35 -2.56
N PHE A 29 -1.10 10.37 -3.67
CA PHE A 29 -2.54 10.05 -3.67
C PHE A 29 -2.77 8.59 -3.30
N THR A 30 -1.94 7.69 -3.85
CA THR A 30 -1.98 6.26 -3.52
C THR A 30 -1.58 6.00 -2.07
N ALA A 31 -0.55 6.68 -1.57
CA ALA A 31 -0.07 6.53 -0.20
C ALA A 31 -1.11 7.01 0.83
N VAL A 32 -1.72 8.19 0.58
CA VAL A 32 -2.82 8.70 1.41
C VAL A 32 -4.03 7.76 1.32
N GLY A 33 -4.36 7.28 0.11
CA GLY A 33 -5.44 6.33 -0.09
C GLY A 33 -5.23 5.03 0.69
N ASN A 34 -4.04 4.44 0.62
CA ASN A 34 -3.70 3.23 1.38
C ASN A 34 -3.77 3.47 2.89
N LEU A 35 -3.28 4.62 3.37
CA LEU A 35 -3.39 4.97 4.78
C LEU A 35 -4.86 5.05 5.23
N VAL A 36 -5.74 5.63 4.43
CA VAL A 36 -7.19 5.69 4.71
C VAL A 36 -7.80 4.28 4.70
N VAL A 37 -7.38 3.41 3.79
CA VAL A 37 -7.81 2.00 3.75
C VAL A 37 -7.31 1.24 4.98
N GLU A 38 -6.06 1.42 5.39
CA GLU A 38 -5.53 0.81 6.61
C GLU A 38 -6.17 1.42 7.87
N SER A 39 -6.47 2.71 7.85
CA SER A 39 -7.20 3.58 8.79
C SER A 39 -7.16 3.20 10.28
N GLY A 40 -6.16 2.45 10.74
CA GLY A 40 -6.02 2.02 12.14
C GLY A 40 -7.07 1.02 12.64
N PHE A 41 -8.12 0.70 11.86
CA PHE A 41 -9.13 -0.29 12.28
C PHE A 41 -8.55 -1.69 12.45
N GLY A 42 -7.55 -2.07 11.63
CA GLY A 42 -6.83 -3.32 11.82
C GLY A 42 -6.15 -3.39 13.18
N ALA A 43 -5.44 -2.32 13.58
CA ALA A 43 -4.79 -2.23 14.88
C ALA A 43 -5.80 -2.19 16.04
N ALA A 44 -6.91 -1.44 15.89
CA ALA A 44 -7.99 -1.39 16.85
C ALA A 44 -8.62 -2.78 17.11
N LEU A 45 -8.83 -3.56 16.05
CA LEU A 45 -9.35 -4.93 16.16
C LEU A 45 -8.36 -5.92 16.79
N ILE A 46 -7.04 -5.72 16.59
CA ILE A 46 -6.01 -6.53 17.25
C ILE A 46 -5.99 -6.25 18.75
N GLN A 47 -6.05 -4.97 19.13
CA GLN A 47 -6.01 -4.55 20.53
C GLN A 47 -7.27 -4.97 21.30
N ARG A 48 -8.41 -5.09 20.63
CA ARG A 48 -9.68 -5.46 21.25
C ARG A 48 -9.73 -6.96 21.48
N HIS A 49 -9.81 -7.38 22.76
CA HIS A 49 -9.86 -8.81 23.13
C HIS A 49 -11.19 -9.48 22.80
N ASP A 50 -12.30 -8.76 22.91
CA ASP A 50 -13.69 -9.20 22.72
C ASP A 50 -14.22 -9.01 21.27
N ALA A 51 -13.31 -8.79 20.29
CA ALA A 51 -13.71 -8.66 18.89
C ALA A 51 -14.23 -10.00 18.35
N ASP A 52 -15.48 -10.01 17.91
CA ASP A 52 -16.21 -11.14 17.31
C ASP A 52 -16.39 -10.97 15.79
N ASP A 53 -17.02 -11.94 15.14
CA ASP A 53 -17.27 -11.93 13.69
C ASP A 53 -18.13 -10.74 13.23
N ARG A 54 -18.96 -10.15 14.10
CA ARG A 54 -19.74 -8.96 13.80
C ARG A 54 -18.87 -7.73 13.69
N HIS A 55 -17.85 -7.60 14.56
CA HIS A 55 -16.87 -6.52 14.50
C HIS A 55 -16.05 -6.62 13.21
N TYR A 56 -15.53 -7.82 12.89
CA TYR A 56 -14.75 -8.03 11.66
C TYR A 56 -15.58 -7.75 10.41
N SER A 57 -16.83 -8.22 10.35
CA SER A 57 -17.71 -8.00 9.21
C SER A 57 -18.09 -6.53 9.02
N SER A 58 -18.41 -5.81 10.13
CA SER A 58 -18.73 -4.38 10.07
C SER A 58 -17.55 -3.55 9.56
N VAL A 59 -16.34 -3.81 10.06
CA VAL A 59 -15.12 -3.13 9.60
C VAL A 59 -14.79 -3.48 8.15
N PHE A 60 -14.98 -4.73 7.73
CA PHE A 60 -14.79 -5.16 6.35
C PHE A 60 -15.67 -4.37 5.38
N TRP A 61 -16.98 -4.34 5.62
CA TRP A 61 -17.94 -3.64 4.75
C TRP A 61 -17.71 -2.13 4.75
N PHE A 62 -17.43 -1.55 5.92
CA PHE A 62 -17.09 -0.13 6.02
C PHE A 62 -15.85 0.22 5.21
N ASN A 63 -14.79 -0.56 5.37
CA ASN A 63 -13.52 -0.30 4.70
C ASN A 63 -13.62 -0.53 3.18
N LEU A 64 -14.35 -1.55 2.75
CA LEU A 64 -14.60 -1.79 1.33
C LEU A 64 -15.41 -0.66 0.69
N ALA A 65 -16.46 -0.16 1.37
CA ALA A 65 -17.25 0.97 0.90
C ALA A 65 -16.42 2.25 0.85
N MET A 66 -15.65 2.53 1.91
CA MET A 66 -14.78 3.71 2.01
C MET A 66 -13.70 3.71 0.91
N SER A 67 -13.02 2.57 0.71
CA SER A 67 -11.97 2.45 -0.30
C SER A 67 -12.53 2.53 -1.73
N SER A 68 -13.72 1.98 -1.97
CA SER A 68 -14.40 2.10 -3.26
C SER A 68 -14.85 3.54 -3.53
N ALA A 69 -15.40 4.22 -2.53
CA ALA A 69 -15.76 5.64 -2.63
C ALA A 69 -14.52 6.50 -2.89
N LEU A 70 -13.41 6.23 -2.19
CA LEU A 70 -12.15 6.93 -2.39
C LEU A 70 -11.56 6.68 -3.78
N TYR A 71 -11.62 5.44 -4.28
CA TYR A 71 -11.24 5.10 -5.64
C TYR A 71 -12.03 5.92 -6.67
N LEU A 72 -13.36 5.97 -6.55
CA LEU A 72 -14.23 6.74 -7.45
C LEU A 72 -13.95 8.25 -7.35
N LEU A 73 -13.72 8.76 -6.14
CA LEU A 73 -13.36 10.16 -5.91
C LEU A 73 -12.03 10.50 -6.59
N LEU A 74 -10.99 9.70 -6.36
CA LEU A 74 -9.68 9.92 -6.99
C LEU A 74 -9.74 9.77 -8.51
N LEU A 75 -10.56 8.84 -9.02
CA LEU A 75 -10.80 8.69 -10.44
C LEU A 75 -11.49 9.95 -11.02
N GLY A 76 -12.49 10.51 -10.32
CA GLY A 76 -13.12 11.77 -10.69
C GLY A 76 -12.17 12.98 -10.63
N CYS A 77 -11.19 12.97 -9.71
CA CYS A 77 -10.16 13.98 -9.61
C CYS A 77 -9.01 13.79 -10.62
N SER A 78 -8.94 12.64 -11.32
CA SER A 78 -7.82 12.33 -12.21
C SER A 78 -7.57 13.35 -13.34
N PRO A 79 -8.60 13.99 -13.96
CA PRO A 79 -8.38 15.04 -14.95
C PRO A 79 -7.69 16.29 -14.34
N TRP A 80 -8.03 16.63 -13.11
CA TRP A 80 -7.40 17.77 -12.41
C TRP A 80 -5.95 17.45 -12.03
N ILE A 81 -5.68 16.21 -11.59
CA ILE A 81 -4.31 15.73 -11.33
C ILE A 81 -3.49 15.79 -12.62
N ALA A 82 -4.03 15.30 -13.73
CA ALA A 82 -3.37 15.35 -15.04
C ALA A 82 -3.10 16.78 -15.50
N ALA A 83 -4.05 17.70 -15.32
CA ALA A 83 -3.91 19.12 -15.64
C ALA A 83 -2.85 19.79 -14.76
N TYR A 84 -2.78 19.47 -13.46
CA TYR A 84 -1.78 20.01 -12.54
C TYR A 84 -0.35 19.68 -12.96
N PHE A 85 -0.12 18.44 -13.40
CA PHE A 85 1.21 17.98 -13.84
C PHE A 85 1.49 18.19 -15.33
N GLY A 86 0.46 18.55 -16.13
CA GLY A 86 0.58 18.71 -17.59
C GLY A 86 0.77 17.40 -18.34
N GLU A 87 0.39 16.26 -17.77
CA GLU A 87 0.59 14.91 -18.32
C GLU A 87 -0.76 14.18 -18.51
N PRO A 88 -1.37 14.20 -19.70
CA PRO A 88 -2.69 13.60 -19.95
C PRO A 88 -2.73 12.07 -19.68
N GLN A 89 -1.59 11.39 -19.80
CA GLN A 89 -1.49 9.94 -19.54
C GLN A 89 -1.86 9.56 -18.10
N LEU A 90 -1.74 10.51 -17.15
CA LEU A 90 -2.07 10.28 -15.74
C LEU A 90 -3.54 9.90 -15.53
N VAL A 91 -4.46 10.33 -16.40
CA VAL A 91 -5.89 9.96 -16.30
C VAL A 91 -6.07 8.45 -16.44
N ALA A 92 -5.47 7.85 -17.45
CA ALA A 92 -5.56 6.41 -17.66
C ALA A 92 -4.76 5.62 -16.63
N LEU A 93 -3.56 6.10 -16.25
CA LEU A 93 -2.70 5.47 -15.24
C LEU A 93 -3.34 5.49 -13.86
N SER A 94 -3.99 6.58 -13.47
CA SER A 94 -4.67 6.71 -12.17
C SER A 94 -5.78 5.68 -12.00
N ALA A 95 -6.53 5.37 -13.06
CA ALA A 95 -7.58 4.34 -13.02
C ALA A 95 -7.02 2.96 -12.64
N VAL A 96 -5.84 2.61 -13.14
CA VAL A 96 -5.19 1.34 -12.81
C VAL A 96 -4.53 1.40 -11.44
N VAL A 97 -3.71 2.42 -11.17
CA VAL A 97 -2.96 2.52 -9.92
C VAL A 97 -3.89 2.56 -8.70
N PHE A 98 -4.95 3.36 -8.75
CA PHE A 98 -5.89 3.48 -7.62
C PHE A 98 -6.77 2.24 -7.43
N LEU A 99 -6.89 1.34 -8.44
CA LEU A 99 -7.58 0.05 -8.28
C LEU A 99 -6.96 -0.83 -7.19
N SER A 100 -5.69 -0.59 -6.85
CA SER A 100 -5.04 -1.24 -5.71
C SER A 100 -5.72 -0.94 -4.36
N LEU A 101 -6.41 0.22 -4.20
CA LEU A 101 -7.05 0.62 -2.95
C LEU A 101 -8.20 -0.32 -2.53
N PRO A 102 -9.24 -0.57 -3.34
CA PRO A 102 -10.28 -1.53 -2.98
C PRO A 102 -9.75 -2.96 -2.85
N LEU A 103 -8.74 -3.35 -3.62
CA LEU A 103 -8.09 -4.66 -3.46
C LEU A 103 -7.39 -4.77 -2.09
N ASN A 104 -6.69 -3.73 -1.65
CA ASN A 104 -6.08 -3.69 -0.32
C ASN A 104 -7.12 -3.77 0.80
N ALA A 105 -8.29 -3.13 0.63
CA ALA A 105 -9.39 -3.21 1.60
C ALA A 105 -9.89 -4.65 1.79
N THR A 106 -9.98 -5.45 0.72
CA THR A 106 -10.45 -6.84 0.80
C THR A 106 -9.55 -7.75 1.63
N MET A 107 -8.27 -7.42 1.79
CA MET A 107 -7.32 -8.25 2.54
C MET A 107 -7.04 -7.75 3.97
N LEU A 108 -7.56 -6.55 4.36
CA LEU A 108 -7.30 -5.96 5.67
C LEU A 108 -7.68 -6.91 6.80
N ILE A 109 -8.93 -7.40 6.83
CA ILE A 109 -9.42 -8.28 7.90
C ILE A 109 -8.71 -9.62 7.90
N GLN A 110 -8.42 -10.19 6.72
CA GLN A 110 -7.70 -11.45 6.61
C GLN A 110 -6.29 -11.33 7.23
N THR A 111 -5.61 -10.23 6.95
CA THR A 111 -4.28 -9.94 7.51
C THR A 111 -4.36 -9.68 9.02
N THR A 112 -5.35 -8.92 9.47
CA THR A 112 -5.61 -8.62 10.89
C THR A 112 -5.83 -9.91 11.70
N LEU A 113 -6.63 -10.84 11.19
CA LEU A 113 -6.88 -12.13 11.83
C LEU A 113 -5.62 -12.99 11.95
N LEU A 114 -4.81 -13.05 10.89
CA LEU A 114 -3.53 -13.78 10.93
C LEU A 114 -2.54 -13.16 11.92
N ASN A 115 -2.50 -11.83 12.00
CA ASN A 115 -1.66 -11.12 12.99
C ASN A 115 -2.14 -11.39 14.42
N LYS A 116 -3.46 -11.32 14.68
CA LYS A 116 -4.05 -11.62 16.00
C LYS A 116 -3.83 -13.07 16.42
N GLN A 117 -3.84 -14.00 15.46
CA GLN A 117 -3.54 -15.43 15.70
C GLN A 117 -2.04 -15.75 15.72
N ILE A 118 -1.15 -14.75 15.60
CA ILE A 118 0.32 -14.90 15.59
C ILE A 118 0.78 -15.88 14.48
N ARG A 119 0.02 -15.96 13.36
CA ARG A 119 0.34 -16.83 12.23
C ARG A 119 1.28 -16.13 11.22
N PHE A 120 2.35 -15.51 11.72
CA PHE A 120 3.28 -14.74 10.88
C PHE A 120 3.94 -15.56 9.78
N ARG A 121 4.21 -16.85 10.02
CA ARG A 121 4.79 -17.75 9.02
C ARG A 121 3.89 -17.91 7.80
N HIS A 122 2.57 -17.98 8.01
CA HIS A 122 1.60 -18.08 6.93
C HIS A 122 1.54 -16.76 6.14
N LEU A 123 1.45 -15.64 6.84
CA LEU A 123 1.43 -14.31 6.22
C LEU A 123 2.71 -14.04 5.42
N ALA A 124 3.89 -14.46 5.94
CA ALA A 124 5.14 -14.34 5.22
C ALA A 124 5.17 -15.16 3.91
N LYS A 125 4.63 -16.38 3.92
CA LYS A 125 4.51 -17.21 2.70
C LYS A 125 3.61 -16.56 1.65
N VAL A 126 2.45 -16.03 2.07
CA VAL A 126 1.51 -15.34 1.18
C VAL A 126 2.15 -14.08 0.60
N ASN A 127 2.81 -13.28 1.42
CA ASN A 127 3.52 -12.08 0.97
C ASN A 127 4.63 -12.42 -0.04
N LEU A 128 5.42 -13.46 0.24
CA LEU A 128 6.49 -13.92 -0.65
C LEU A 128 5.94 -14.40 -1.99
N ALA A 129 4.88 -15.23 -1.98
CA ALA A 129 4.26 -15.73 -3.20
C ALA A 129 3.66 -14.59 -4.04
N ALA A 130 2.92 -13.67 -3.41
CA ALA A 130 2.35 -12.51 -4.10
C ALA A 130 3.44 -11.61 -4.71
N MET A 131 4.52 -11.40 -3.98
CA MET A 131 5.67 -10.64 -4.43
C MET A 131 6.36 -11.30 -5.63
N LEU A 132 6.59 -12.62 -5.58
CA LEU A 132 7.19 -13.35 -6.70
C LEU A 132 6.34 -13.24 -7.96
N VAL A 133 5.03 -13.48 -7.85
CA VAL A 133 4.11 -13.41 -8.99
C VAL A 133 4.04 -11.99 -9.57
N SER A 134 3.89 -10.97 -8.73
CA SER A 134 3.81 -9.58 -9.20
C SER A 134 5.11 -9.11 -9.84
N SER A 135 6.25 -9.54 -9.31
CA SER A 135 7.55 -9.17 -9.86
C SER A 135 7.85 -9.89 -11.17
N LEU A 136 7.51 -11.18 -11.29
CA LEU A 136 7.61 -11.89 -12.56
C LEU A 136 6.72 -11.26 -13.63
N ALA A 137 5.47 -10.93 -13.27
CA ALA A 137 4.56 -10.23 -14.18
C ALA A 137 5.14 -8.87 -14.62
N ALA A 138 5.72 -8.10 -13.69
CA ALA A 138 6.36 -6.83 -14.01
C ALA A 138 7.56 -7.00 -14.95
N ILE A 139 8.41 -8.01 -14.76
CA ILE A 139 9.54 -8.28 -15.65
C ILE A 139 9.02 -8.66 -17.05
N VAL A 140 8.04 -9.55 -17.15
CA VAL A 140 7.45 -9.93 -18.43
C VAL A 140 6.86 -8.72 -19.15
N MET A 141 6.07 -7.88 -18.46
CA MET A 141 5.50 -6.65 -19.03
C MET A 141 6.58 -5.66 -19.48
N ALA A 142 7.66 -5.51 -18.70
CA ALA A 142 8.78 -4.65 -19.07
C ALA A 142 9.48 -5.15 -20.33
N LEU A 143 9.73 -6.46 -20.45
CA LEU A 143 10.33 -7.09 -21.63
C LEU A 143 9.42 -7.01 -22.86
N CYS A 144 8.10 -7.04 -22.68
CA CYS A 144 7.13 -6.82 -23.75
C CYS A 144 7.01 -5.34 -24.17
N GLY A 145 7.75 -4.44 -23.56
CA GLY A 145 7.75 -3.01 -23.91
C GLY A 145 6.53 -2.23 -23.41
N CYS A 146 5.84 -2.72 -22.37
CA CYS A 146 4.67 -2.03 -21.81
C CYS A 146 5.00 -0.68 -21.13
N GLY A 147 6.27 -0.33 -20.97
CA GLY A 147 6.69 0.96 -20.39
C GLY A 147 6.07 1.23 -19.01
N VAL A 148 5.50 2.42 -18.83
CA VAL A 148 4.89 2.87 -17.58
C VAL A 148 3.78 1.94 -17.04
N TRP A 149 3.07 1.23 -17.91
CA TRP A 149 2.01 0.30 -17.51
C TRP A 149 2.53 -0.84 -16.63
N THR A 150 3.79 -1.24 -16.80
CA THR A 150 4.47 -2.20 -15.92
C THR A 150 4.42 -1.76 -14.47
N LEU A 151 4.76 -0.48 -14.21
CA LEU A 151 4.78 0.08 -12.86
C LEU A 151 3.38 0.32 -12.31
N ALA A 152 2.40 0.61 -13.19
CA ALA A 152 1.01 0.82 -12.79
C ALA A 152 0.31 -0.50 -12.39
N TRP A 153 0.54 -1.58 -13.13
CA TRP A 153 -0.08 -2.88 -12.86
C TRP A 153 0.59 -3.65 -11.73
N GLN A 154 1.87 -3.44 -11.47
CA GLN A 154 2.62 -4.16 -10.43
C GLN A 154 1.92 -4.13 -9.05
N PRO A 155 1.52 -2.98 -8.48
CA PRO A 155 0.83 -2.94 -7.19
C PRO A 155 -0.58 -3.58 -7.25
N VAL A 156 -1.26 -3.51 -8.37
CA VAL A 156 -2.58 -4.14 -8.57
C VAL A 156 -2.45 -5.66 -8.57
N ILE A 157 -1.49 -6.19 -9.32
CA ILE A 157 -1.21 -7.63 -9.37
C ILE A 157 -0.79 -8.12 -7.96
N LEU A 158 0.08 -7.38 -7.28
CA LEU A 158 0.50 -7.70 -5.91
C LEU A 158 -0.70 -7.78 -4.96
N ALA A 159 -1.56 -6.76 -4.97
CA ALA A 159 -2.76 -6.72 -4.13
C ALA A 159 -3.75 -7.82 -4.51
N GLY A 160 -3.98 -8.05 -5.80
CA GLY A 160 -4.89 -9.07 -6.30
C GLY A 160 -4.46 -10.49 -5.93
N VAL A 161 -3.19 -10.83 -6.17
CA VAL A 161 -2.63 -12.15 -5.82
C VAL A 161 -2.62 -12.36 -4.32
N LYS A 162 -2.19 -11.35 -3.54
CA LYS A 162 -2.19 -11.42 -2.08
C LYS A 162 -3.61 -11.60 -1.53
N SER A 163 -4.58 -10.82 -2.03
CA SER A 163 -5.99 -10.97 -1.67
C SER A 163 -6.49 -12.37 -2.01
N GLY A 164 -6.30 -12.84 -3.24
CA GLY A 164 -6.70 -14.17 -3.67
C GLY A 164 -6.13 -15.29 -2.80
N LEU A 165 -4.82 -15.24 -2.49
CA LEU A 165 -4.17 -16.23 -1.62
C LEU A 165 -4.72 -16.17 -0.18
N LEU A 166 -4.96 -14.99 0.37
CA LEU A 166 -5.55 -14.87 1.71
C LEU A 166 -6.97 -15.41 1.76
N TRP A 167 -7.77 -15.14 0.73
CA TRP A 167 -9.15 -15.63 0.64
C TRP A 167 -9.25 -17.14 0.42
N THR A 168 -8.29 -17.76 -0.25
CA THR A 168 -8.26 -19.22 -0.43
C THR A 168 -7.72 -19.97 0.78
N THR A 169 -6.76 -19.38 1.50
CA THR A 169 -6.08 -20.04 2.62
C THR A 169 -6.73 -19.79 3.98
N ASN A 170 -7.43 -18.67 4.14
CA ASN A 170 -8.18 -18.34 5.36
C ASN A 170 -9.64 -18.78 5.25
N ARG A 171 -10.17 -19.33 6.34
CA ARG A 171 -11.56 -19.81 6.38
C ARG A 171 -12.58 -18.73 6.70
N TRP A 172 -12.13 -17.59 7.26
CA TRP A 172 -13.04 -16.52 7.61
C TRP A 172 -13.69 -15.90 6.37
N ARG A 173 -15.00 -15.65 6.47
CA ARG A 173 -15.79 -14.96 5.45
C ARG A 173 -16.64 -13.88 6.11
N PRO A 174 -16.81 -12.70 5.48
CA PRO A 174 -17.65 -11.65 6.01
C PRO A 174 -19.10 -12.09 6.04
N GLN A 175 -19.75 -11.84 7.17
CA GLN A 175 -21.21 -11.98 7.29
C GLN A 175 -21.88 -10.75 6.69
N CYS A 176 -23.12 -10.89 6.23
CA CYS A 176 -23.95 -9.75 5.80
C CYS A 176 -24.45 -8.98 7.04
N TYR A 177 -23.53 -8.50 7.87
CA TYR A 177 -23.81 -7.74 9.08
C TYR A 177 -23.00 -6.45 9.07
N PHE A 178 -23.68 -5.33 9.34
CA PHE A 178 -23.07 -4.03 9.44
C PHE A 178 -23.67 -3.27 10.63
N SER A 179 -22.82 -2.68 11.45
CA SER A 179 -23.22 -1.85 12.58
C SER A 179 -22.35 -0.60 12.66
N MET A 180 -22.98 0.56 12.50
CA MET A 180 -22.32 1.86 12.65
C MET A 180 -21.87 2.14 14.09
N ALA A 181 -22.54 1.53 15.08
CA ALA A 181 -22.13 1.61 16.48
C ALA A 181 -20.73 1.01 16.72
N ILE A 182 -20.45 -0.14 16.11
CA ILE A 182 -19.12 -0.78 16.17
C ILE A 182 -18.06 0.13 15.54
N ILE A 183 -18.36 0.70 14.37
CA ILE A 183 -17.43 1.61 13.68
C ILE A 183 -17.13 2.83 14.55
N ARG A 184 -18.16 3.45 15.13
CA ARG A 184 -18.02 4.62 16.00
C ARG A 184 -17.20 4.33 17.25
N ASP A 185 -17.35 3.15 17.84
CA ASP A 185 -16.61 2.72 19.03
C ASP A 185 -15.10 2.55 18.72
N LEU A 186 -14.77 1.98 17.55
CA LEU A 186 -13.40 1.81 17.10
C LEU A 186 -12.78 3.11 16.54
N PHE A 187 -13.61 4.08 16.14
CA PHE A 187 -13.17 5.27 15.40
C PHE A 187 -12.24 6.17 16.22
N GLY A 188 -12.46 6.28 17.53
CA GLY A 188 -11.62 7.12 18.40
C GLY A 188 -10.14 6.73 18.35
N PHE A 189 -9.84 5.43 18.45
CA PHE A 189 -8.49 4.92 18.34
C PHE A 189 -7.97 4.94 16.89
N ALA A 190 -8.81 4.54 15.95
CA ALA A 190 -8.45 4.47 14.54
C ALA A 190 -8.11 5.86 13.96
N SER A 191 -8.88 6.91 14.31
CA SER A 191 -8.65 8.28 13.83
C SER A 191 -7.35 8.89 14.34
N SER A 192 -6.96 8.58 15.57
CA SER A 192 -5.69 9.04 16.14
C SER A 192 -4.49 8.48 15.37
N LEU A 193 -4.54 7.18 15.05
CA LEU A 193 -3.50 6.54 14.23
C LEU A 193 -3.50 7.08 12.80
N LEU A 194 -4.69 7.31 12.22
CA LEU A 194 -4.83 7.85 10.88
C LEU A 194 -4.24 9.25 10.79
N LEU A 195 -4.52 10.13 11.75
CA LEU A 195 -3.99 11.51 11.75
C LEU A 195 -2.46 11.52 11.86
N SER A 196 -1.91 10.72 12.77
CA SER A 196 -0.45 10.57 12.89
C SER A 196 0.19 10.02 11.62
N GLY A 197 -0.42 8.99 11.02
CA GLY A 197 0.03 8.40 9.76
C GLY A 197 -0.06 9.38 8.59
N LEU A 198 -1.10 10.22 8.54
CA LEU A 198 -1.31 11.20 7.46
C LEU A 198 -0.16 12.22 7.42
N LEU A 199 0.21 12.77 8.56
CA LEU A 199 1.35 13.69 8.65
C LEU A 199 2.64 13.04 8.13
N ASN A 200 2.90 11.80 8.55
CA ASN A 200 4.08 11.05 8.11
C ASN A 200 4.04 10.76 6.59
N VAL A 201 2.90 10.29 6.07
CA VAL A 201 2.74 9.96 4.63
C VAL A 201 2.91 11.20 3.76
N VAL A 202 2.31 12.33 4.16
CA VAL A 202 2.46 13.61 3.44
C VAL A 202 3.91 14.06 3.47
N PHE A 203 4.56 14.03 4.64
CA PHE A 203 5.95 14.44 4.78
C PHE A 203 6.90 13.61 3.89
N ILE A 204 6.72 12.28 3.89
CA ILE A 204 7.58 11.39 3.08
C ILE A 204 7.32 11.55 1.58
N ASN A 205 6.08 11.85 1.16
CA ASN A 205 5.71 11.86 -0.26
C ASN A 205 5.58 13.27 -0.87
N VAL A 206 5.81 14.34 -0.10
CA VAL A 206 5.65 15.72 -0.59
C VAL A 206 6.52 16.03 -1.82
N TYR A 207 7.66 15.37 -1.94
CA TYR A 207 8.56 15.51 -3.08
C TYR A 207 7.90 15.16 -4.41
N SER A 208 6.95 14.22 -4.42
CA SER A 208 6.24 13.80 -5.63
C SER A 208 5.32 14.90 -6.20
N LEU A 209 4.92 15.89 -5.38
CA LEU A 209 4.15 17.05 -5.82
C LEU A 209 5.07 18.22 -6.21
N VAL A 210 6.17 18.40 -5.48
CA VAL A 210 7.02 19.59 -5.59
C VAL A 210 8.02 19.47 -6.75
N ILE A 211 8.70 18.32 -6.87
CA ILE A 211 9.76 18.14 -7.87
C ILE A 211 9.22 18.32 -9.30
N PRO A 212 8.09 17.70 -9.73
CA PRO A 212 7.63 17.84 -11.10
C PRO A 212 7.16 19.24 -11.47
N ARG A 213 6.92 20.10 -10.45
CA ARG A 213 6.52 21.49 -10.67
C ARG A 213 7.70 22.43 -10.87
N LEU A 214 8.83 22.12 -10.23
CA LEU A 214 10.02 22.97 -10.23
C LEU A 214 11.10 22.49 -11.20
N TYR A 215 11.12 21.21 -11.52
CA TYR A 215 12.13 20.55 -12.32
C TYR A 215 11.51 19.72 -13.44
N PRO A 216 12.26 19.37 -14.51
CA PRO A 216 11.83 18.43 -15.53
C PRO A 216 11.41 17.09 -14.92
N LYS A 217 10.38 16.44 -15.49
CA LYS A 217 9.85 15.16 -15.00
C LYS A 217 10.92 14.08 -14.85
N ARG A 218 11.94 14.09 -15.69
CA ARG A 218 13.07 13.16 -15.66
C ARG A 218 13.79 13.16 -14.31
N GLU A 219 13.91 14.32 -13.67
CA GLU A 219 14.58 14.45 -12.35
C GLU A 219 13.77 13.72 -11.26
N LEU A 220 12.44 13.84 -11.27
CA LEU A 220 11.59 13.05 -10.39
C LEU A 220 11.75 11.55 -10.64
N GLY A 221 11.84 11.17 -11.91
CA GLY A 221 12.04 9.77 -12.30
C GLY A 221 13.34 9.19 -11.74
N LEU A 222 14.46 9.89 -11.93
CA LEU A 222 15.77 9.51 -11.41
C LEU A 222 15.77 9.45 -9.88
N PHE A 223 15.18 10.45 -9.22
CA PHE A 223 15.04 10.48 -7.77
C PHE A 223 14.23 9.27 -7.25
N THR A 224 13.09 9.00 -7.88
CA THR A 224 12.21 7.88 -7.49
C THR A 224 12.89 6.53 -7.73
N GLN A 225 13.60 6.38 -8.85
CA GLN A 225 14.36 5.17 -9.17
C GLN A 225 15.47 4.94 -8.15
N GLY A 226 16.20 6.00 -7.77
CA GLY A 226 17.19 5.95 -6.71
C GLY A 226 16.61 5.53 -5.36
N ASN A 227 15.51 6.15 -4.94
CA ASN A 227 14.84 5.80 -3.68
C ASN A 227 14.37 4.34 -3.66
N LYS A 228 13.80 3.82 -4.74
CA LYS A 228 13.38 2.41 -4.81
C LYS A 228 14.52 1.41 -4.63
N ILE A 229 15.75 1.80 -4.93
CA ILE A 229 16.95 1.00 -4.71
C ILE A 229 17.49 1.19 -3.29
N CYS A 230 17.51 2.43 -2.79
CA CYS A 230 18.09 2.77 -1.49
C CYS A 230 17.17 2.41 -0.31
N ASP A 231 15.85 2.65 -0.42
CA ASP A 231 14.89 2.44 0.68
C ASP A 231 14.90 1.02 1.26
N PRO A 232 14.95 -0.07 0.47
CA PRO A 232 15.07 -1.42 1.00
C PRO A 232 16.35 -1.65 1.81
N ILE A 233 17.47 -1.03 1.42
CA ILE A 233 18.76 -1.16 2.12
C ILE A 233 18.67 -0.44 3.45
N VAL A 234 18.19 0.81 3.44
CA VAL A 234 18.00 1.62 4.65
C VAL A 234 17.04 0.93 5.62
N SER A 235 15.93 0.40 5.12
CA SER A 235 14.94 -0.29 5.95
C SER A 235 15.46 -1.58 6.57
N LEU A 236 16.34 -2.31 5.88
CA LEU A 236 17.02 -3.50 6.42
C LEU A 236 17.93 -3.14 7.60
N VAL A 237 18.76 -2.11 7.44
CA VAL A 237 19.69 -1.67 8.48
C VAL A 237 18.92 -1.11 9.67
N TYR A 238 17.98 -0.18 9.41
CA TYR A 238 17.17 0.44 10.46
C TYR A 238 16.33 -0.59 11.24
N GLY A 239 15.65 -1.50 10.53
CA GLY A 239 14.85 -2.55 11.15
C GLY A 239 15.69 -3.53 11.98
N SER A 240 16.91 -3.84 11.55
CA SER A 240 17.83 -4.69 12.30
C SER A 240 18.27 -4.03 13.61
N ILE A 241 18.63 -2.74 13.55
CA ILE A 241 19.00 -1.96 14.72
C ILE A 241 17.82 -1.84 15.69
N GLN A 242 16.63 -1.49 15.18
CA GLN A 242 15.43 -1.32 16.00
C GLN A 242 15.04 -2.61 16.72
N ASN A 243 15.06 -3.75 16.03
CA ASN A 243 14.77 -5.05 16.62
C ASN A 243 15.77 -5.49 17.68
N ALA A 244 17.04 -5.10 17.55
CA ALA A 244 18.07 -5.39 18.55
C ALA A 244 17.98 -4.44 19.76
N THR A 245 17.67 -3.17 19.53
CA THR A 245 17.74 -2.11 20.56
C THR A 245 16.47 -2.06 21.42
N TYR A 246 15.30 -2.35 20.83
CA TYR A 246 14.02 -2.28 21.54
C TYR A 246 13.95 -3.17 22.79
N PRO A 247 14.36 -4.46 22.77
CA PRO A 247 14.37 -5.29 23.98
C PRO A 247 15.32 -4.79 25.06
N ILE A 248 16.46 -4.21 24.65
CA ILE A 248 17.47 -3.68 25.57
C ILE A 248 16.90 -2.49 26.35
N PHE A 249 16.29 -1.55 25.65
CA PHE A 249 15.67 -0.38 26.32
C PHE A 249 14.45 -0.76 27.16
N SER A 250 13.65 -1.74 26.73
CA SER A 250 12.54 -2.24 27.54
C SER A 250 12.99 -2.87 28.85
N ASN A 251 14.14 -3.55 28.88
CA ASN A 251 14.70 -4.16 30.09
C ASN A 251 15.34 -3.13 31.03
N ILE A 252 15.73 -1.96 30.56
CA ILE A 252 16.34 -0.89 31.39
C ILE A 252 15.25 -0.05 32.08
N GLN A 253 14.01 -0.06 31.59
CA GLN A 253 12.88 0.68 32.17
C GLN A 253 12.21 -0.04 33.35
N ASN A 254 12.53 -1.30 33.61
CA ASN A 254 12.11 -2.09 34.76
C ASN A 254 13.26 -2.23 35.77
#